data_6273d99efa5b2a1688b3fe6cbeef9082
#
_entry.id   6273d99efa5b2a1688b3fe6cbeef9082
#
_cell.length_a   1.000
_cell.length_b   1.000
_cell.length_c   1.000
_cell.angle_alpha   90.00
_cell.angle_beta   90.00
_cell.angle_gamma   90.00
#
_symmetry.space_group_name_H-M   'P 1'
#
loop_
_entity.id
_entity.type
_entity.pdbx_description
1 polymer ?
#
loop_
_entity_poly.entity_id
_entity_poly.type
_entity_poly.pdbx_seq_one_letter_code
_entity_poly.pdbx_strand_id
1 'polypeptide(L)'
;MYQASDARYSSMPYHRCGKSGLLLPAVSLGFWHNFGDTARYENMEKLCFTAFDHGITHFDLANNYGPEPGSAEKNFGRIFRENFRPYRDELIISTKALENTTFTEEELKAIDKASG
;
A
#
# COMPACT_ATOMS: atom_id res chain seq x y z
N MET A 1 -18.49 10.20 5.91
CA MET A 1 -17.32 9.40 6.30
C MET A 1 -17.48 7.97 5.81
N TYR A 2 -16.43 7.40 5.26
CA TYR A 2 -16.45 6.02 4.78
C TYR A 2 -16.71 5.02 5.91
N GLN A 3 -17.58 4.07 5.68
CA GLN A 3 -17.81 2.93 6.56
C GLN A 3 -17.52 1.66 5.76
N ALA A 4 -16.59 0.85 6.29
CA ALA A 4 -16.21 -0.39 5.64
C ALA A 4 -17.36 -1.41 5.67
N SER A 5 -17.44 -2.24 4.62
CA SER A 5 -18.40 -3.33 4.55
C SER A 5 -18.18 -4.32 5.70
N ASP A 6 -19.25 -4.71 6.38
CA ASP A 6 -19.17 -5.73 7.42
C ASP A 6 -18.80 -7.11 6.84
N ALA A 7 -19.07 -7.34 5.56
CA ALA A 7 -18.77 -8.58 4.87
C ALA A 7 -17.35 -8.63 4.26
N ARG A 8 -16.50 -7.63 4.53
CA ARG A 8 -15.20 -7.52 3.88
C ARG A 8 -14.27 -8.72 4.07
N TYR A 9 -14.45 -9.46 5.14
CA TYR A 9 -13.62 -10.64 5.41
C TYR A 9 -14.25 -11.97 4.99
N SER A 10 -15.40 -11.94 4.33
CA SER A 10 -16.17 -13.16 4.07
C SER A 10 -15.56 -14.06 2.99
N SER A 11 -14.80 -13.53 2.05
CA SER A 11 -14.33 -14.30 0.89
C SER A 11 -12.84 -14.20 0.61
N MET A 12 -12.13 -13.28 1.26
CA MET A 12 -10.69 -13.10 1.03
C MET A 12 -9.89 -14.17 1.77
N PRO A 13 -9.06 -14.97 1.09
CA PRO A 13 -8.14 -15.86 1.79
C PRO A 13 -6.95 -15.08 2.35
N TYR A 14 -6.54 -15.44 3.57
CA TYR A 14 -5.40 -14.84 4.25
C TYR A 14 -4.37 -15.90 4.57
N HIS A 15 -3.10 -15.55 4.46
CA HIS A 15 -1.98 -16.45 4.72
C HIS A 15 -1.00 -15.79 5.69
N ARG A 16 -0.42 -16.60 6.57
CA ARG A 16 0.61 -16.09 7.47
C ARG A 16 1.87 -15.74 6.71
N CYS A 17 2.45 -14.60 7.05
CA CYS A 17 3.74 -14.16 6.52
C CYS A 17 4.86 -14.74 7.40
N GLY A 18 5.24 -16.01 7.14
CA GLY A 18 6.26 -16.69 7.92
C GLY A 18 5.92 -16.73 9.41
N LYS A 19 6.87 -16.30 10.25
CA LYS A 19 6.72 -16.25 11.70
C LYS A 19 6.49 -14.83 12.24
N SER A 20 6.16 -13.89 11.36
CA SER A 20 6.00 -12.49 11.74
C SER A 20 4.72 -12.18 12.50
N GLY A 21 3.76 -13.09 12.52
CA GLY A 21 2.45 -12.82 13.11
C GLY A 21 1.48 -12.09 12.18
N LEU A 22 1.94 -11.68 11.00
CA LEU A 22 1.09 -11.00 10.03
C LEU A 22 0.27 -11.98 9.21
N LEU A 23 -0.99 -11.63 8.97
CA LEU A 23 -1.86 -12.34 8.03
C LEU A 23 -2.03 -11.44 6.81
N LEU A 24 -1.51 -11.91 5.67
CA LEU A 24 -1.57 -11.16 4.41
C LEU A 24 -2.73 -11.66 3.56
N PRO A 25 -3.48 -10.74 2.93
CA PRO A 25 -4.51 -11.16 1.98
C PRO A 25 -3.88 -11.76 0.74
N ALA A 26 -4.64 -12.60 0.04
CA ALA A 26 -4.16 -13.20 -1.21
C ALA A 26 -3.86 -12.15 -2.29
N VAL A 27 -4.49 -10.99 -2.20
CA VAL A 27 -4.32 -9.88 -3.13
C VAL A 27 -3.98 -8.61 -2.35
N SER A 28 -3.05 -7.83 -2.85
CA SER A 28 -2.66 -6.54 -2.27
C SER A 28 -2.98 -5.41 -3.25
N LEU A 29 -3.21 -4.20 -2.73
CA LEU A 29 -3.40 -3.03 -3.56
C LEU A 29 -2.07 -2.30 -3.71
N GLY A 30 -1.57 -2.23 -4.95
CA GLY A 30 -0.35 -1.50 -5.26
C GLY A 30 -0.63 -0.05 -5.61
N PHE A 31 0.26 0.84 -5.22
CA PHE A 31 0.10 2.29 -5.41
C PHE A 31 1.03 2.88 -6.46
N TRP A 32 1.63 2.05 -7.30
CA TRP A 32 2.52 2.55 -8.34
C TRP A 32 1.78 3.36 -9.41
N HIS A 33 0.58 2.93 -9.75
CA HIS A 33 -0.27 3.63 -10.74
C HIS A 33 -1.57 4.07 -10.09
N ASN A 34 -2.23 5.08 -10.66
CA ASN A 34 -3.57 5.55 -10.27
C ASN A 34 -3.63 6.28 -8.92
N PHE A 35 -2.51 6.51 -8.25
CA PHE A 35 -2.50 7.19 -6.94
C PHE A 35 -1.57 8.41 -6.89
N GLY A 36 -0.97 8.78 -8.02
CA GLY A 36 -0.07 9.90 -8.10
C GLY A 36 -0.78 11.25 -8.30
N ASP A 37 0.03 12.27 -8.55
CA ASP A 37 -0.43 13.66 -8.69
C ASP A 37 -1.33 13.88 -9.90
N THR A 38 -1.32 12.99 -10.90
CA THR A 38 -2.18 13.06 -12.09
C THR A 38 -3.51 12.34 -11.92
N ALA A 39 -3.70 11.61 -10.82
CA ALA A 39 -4.93 10.87 -10.57
C ALA A 39 -5.97 11.76 -9.87
N ARG A 40 -7.24 11.49 -10.13
CA ARG A 40 -8.33 12.19 -9.43
C ARG A 40 -8.51 11.60 -8.05
N TYR A 41 -8.61 12.48 -7.05
CA TYR A 41 -8.72 12.05 -5.65
C TYR A 41 -9.92 11.14 -5.40
N GLU A 42 -11.07 11.45 -6.00
CA GLU A 42 -12.29 10.65 -5.83
C GLU A 42 -12.11 9.23 -6.37
N ASN A 43 -11.36 9.07 -7.46
CA ASN A 43 -11.07 7.74 -8.00
C ASN A 43 -10.13 6.97 -7.07
N MET A 44 -9.15 7.64 -6.48
CA MET A 44 -8.23 7.03 -5.52
C MET A 44 -8.98 6.54 -4.29
N GLU A 45 -9.86 7.36 -3.74
CA GLU A 45 -10.72 6.96 -2.61
C GLU A 45 -11.55 5.73 -2.96
N LYS A 46 -12.18 5.75 -4.11
CA LYS A 46 -13.04 4.64 -4.57
C LYS A 46 -12.27 3.34 -4.71
N LEU A 47 -11.05 3.40 -5.24
CA LEU A 47 -10.19 2.22 -5.37
C LEU A 47 -9.85 1.65 -4.00
N CYS A 48 -9.47 2.51 -3.06
CA CYS A 48 -9.15 2.08 -1.70
C CYS A 48 -10.37 1.49 -0.98
N PHE A 49 -11.51 2.13 -1.09
CA PHE A 49 -12.75 1.67 -0.45
C PHE A 49 -13.19 0.32 -1.02
N THR A 50 -13.20 0.19 -2.34
CA THR A 50 -13.59 -1.05 -2.99
C THR A 50 -12.64 -2.19 -2.58
N ALA A 51 -11.34 -1.91 -2.56
CA ALA A 51 -10.35 -2.89 -2.16
C ALA A 51 -10.58 -3.36 -0.72
N PHE A 52 -10.72 -2.43 0.22
CA PHE A 52 -10.90 -2.77 1.63
C PHE A 52 -12.24 -3.46 1.88
N ASP A 53 -13.30 -3.04 1.20
CA ASP A 53 -14.63 -3.67 1.31
C ASP A 53 -14.62 -5.13 0.83
N HIS A 54 -13.63 -5.52 0.04
CA HIS A 54 -13.43 -6.89 -0.42
C HIS A 54 -12.34 -7.65 0.33
N GLY A 55 -11.84 -7.07 1.43
CA GLY A 55 -10.88 -7.75 2.29
C GLY A 55 -9.42 -7.53 1.93
N ILE A 56 -9.11 -6.62 1.01
CA ILE A 56 -7.72 -6.25 0.72
C ILE A 56 -7.24 -5.33 1.84
N THR A 57 -6.42 -5.88 2.74
CA THR A 57 -5.92 -5.17 3.92
C THR A 57 -4.46 -4.73 3.77
N HIS A 58 -3.78 -5.16 2.71
CA HIS A 58 -2.40 -4.81 2.46
C HIS A 58 -2.31 -3.77 1.35
N PHE A 59 -1.77 -2.61 1.68
CA PHE A 59 -1.55 -1.49 0.77
C PHE A 59 -0.04 -1.28 0.63
N ASP A 60 0.45 -1.39 -0.61
CA ASP A 60 1.89 -1.35 -0.91
C ASP A 60 2.28 -0.07 -1.62
N LEU A 61 3.13 0.70 -0.99
CA LEU A 61 3.60 1.98 -1.45
C LEU A 61 5.12 2.01 -1.63
N ALA A 62 5.62 3.12 -2.15
CA ALA A 62 7.03 3.47 -2.13
C ALA A 62 7.17 4.99 -2.09
N ASN A 63 8.31 5.46 -1.62
CA ASN A 63 8.55 6.90 -1.45
C ASN A 63 8.58 7.68 -2.77
N ASN A 64 8.79 7.01 -3.90
CA ASN A 64 8.87 7.68 -5.21
C ASN A 64 7.70 7.38 -6.14
N TYR A 65 6.63 6.73 -5.65
CA TYR A 65 5.48 6.42 -6.49
C TYR A 65 4.70 7.68 -6.89
N GLY A 66 4.25 7.68 -8.12
CA GLY A 66 3.54 8.77 -8.80
C GLY A 66 4.37 9.22 -9.99
N PRO A 67 3.88 10.09 -10.91
CA PRO A 67 4.80 10.86 -11.73
C PRO A 67 5.65 11.78 -10.86
N GLU A 68 5.03 12.51 -9.93
CA GLU A 68 5.75 13.28 -8.92
C GLU A 68 6.16 12.37 -7.77
N PRO A 69 7.47 12.21 -7.48
CA PRO A 69 7.91 11.36 -6.39
C PRO A 69 7.26 11.74 -5.05
N GLY A 70 6.72 10.74 -4.36
CA GLY A 70 6.06 10.94 -3.08
C GLY A 70 4.58 11.27 -3.17
N SER A 71 4.04 11.51 -4.36
CA SER A 71 2.63 11.90 -4.50
C SER A 71 1.67 10.77 -4.10
N ALA A 72 2.01 9.52 -4.39
CA ALA A 72 1.18 8.39 -4.01
C ALA A 72 1.08 8.24 -2.48
N GLU A 73 2.20 8.34 -1.75
CA GLU A 73 2.19 8.29 -0.29
C GLU A 73 1.43 9.47 0.32
N LYS A 74 1.59 10.66 -0.27
CA LYS A 74 0.88 11.86 0.18
C LYS A 74 -0.63 11.70 0.01
N ASN A 75 -1.06 11.22 -1.14
CA ASN A 75 -2.48 11.01 -1.43
C ASN A 75 -3.08 9.91 -0.55
N PHE A 76 -2.36 8.81 -0.37
CA PHE A 76 -2.81 7.77 0.55
C PHE A 76 -2.90 8.29 1.99
N GLY A 77 -1.95 9.10 2.42
CA GLY A 77 -1.97 9.71 3.74
C GLY A 77 -3.23 10.53 3.98
N ARG A 78 -3.68 11.27 2.97
CA ARG A 78 -4.94 12.02 3.05
C ARG A 78 -6.14 11.08 3.14
N ILE A 79 -6.19 10.06 2.28
CA ILE A 79 -7.26 9.07 2.29
C ILE A 79 -7.34 8.37 3.64
N PHE A 80 -6.19 7.99 4.19
CA PHE A 80 -6.11 7.34 5.50
C PHE A 80 -6.64 8.23 6.60
N ARG A 81 -6.18 9.47 6.67
CA ARG A 81 -6.60 10.41 7.73
C ARG A 81 -8.10 10.66 7.70
N GLU A 82 -8.68 10.75 6.51
CA GLU A 82 -10.10 11.07 6.37
C GLU A 82 -11.01 9.84 6.53
N ASN A 83 -10.52 8.63 6.26
CA ASN A 83 -11.40 7.47 6.11
C ASN A 83 -10.97 6.20 6.86
N PHE A 84 -9.66 5.97 7.03
CA PHE A 84 -9.17 4.66 7.50
C PHE A 84 -8.62 4.64 8.92
N ARG A 85 -8.57 5.77 9.60
CA ARG A 85 -8.07 5.78 10.99
C ARG A 85 -8.78 4.78 11.90
N PRO A 86 -10.11 4.63 11.83
CA PRO A 86 -10.80 3.64 12.68
C PRO A 86 -10.39 2.20 12.38
N TYR A 87 -9.82 1.96 11.20
CA TYR A 87 -9.43 0.62 10.75
C TYR A 87 -7.93 0.37 10.77
N ARG A 88 -7.15 1.25 11.43
CA ARG A 88 -5.68 1.15 11.39
C ARG A 88 -5.17 -0.23 11.79
N ASP A 89 -5.75 -0.84 12.80
CA ASP A 89 -5.32 -2.14 13.32
C ASP A 89 -5.60 -3.28 12.33
N GLU A 90 -6.46 -3.06 11.36
CA GLU A 90 -6.79 -4.03 10.32
C GLU A 90 -5.91 -3.89 9.08
N LEU A 91 -5.14 -2.82 8.96
CA LEU A 91 -4.37 -2.50 7.76
C LEU A 91 -2.91 -2.88 7.93
N ILE A 92 -2.34 -3.43 6.87
CA ILE A 92 -0.90 -3.63 6.71
C ILE A 92 -0.46 -2.67 5.62
N ILE A 93 0.39 -1.72 5.98
CA ILE A 93 0.89 -0.71 5.06
C ILE A 93 2.37 -0.95 4.89
N SER A 94 2.79 -1.31 3.68
CA SER A 94 4.19 -1.46 3.36
C SER A 94 4.65 -0.32 2.48
N THR A 95 5.87 0.13 2.72
CA THR A 95 6.52 1.10 1.86
C THR A 95 7.98 0.74 1.72
N LYS A 96 8.63 1.30 0.73
CA LYS A 96 10.05 1.07 0.47
C LYS A 96 10.70 2.37 0.05
N ALA A 97 11.94 2.55 0.48
CA ALA A 97 12.73 3.71 0.11
C ALA A 97 13.41 3.42 -1.24
N LEU A 98 12.83 3.96 -2.29
CA LEU A 98 13.41 3.91 -3.63
C LEU A 98 13.98 5.28 -3.94
N GLU A 99 15.26 5.32 -4.22
CA GLU A 99 15.93 6.56 -4.57
C GLU A 99 15.84 6.79 -6.08
N ASN A 100 15.72 8.06 -6.47
CA ASN A 100 15.71 8.45 -7.88
C ASN A 100 17.14 8.60 -8.45
N THR A 101 18.14 8.23 -7.65
CA THR A 101 19.54 8.27 -8.03
C THR A 101 19.99 6.91 -8.51
N THR A 102 20.96 6.91 -9.41
CA THR A 102 21.57 5.67 -9.90
C THR A 102 22.44 5.07 -8.80
N PHE A 103 22.17 3.84 -8.42
CA PHE A 103 23.03 3.12 -7.50
C PHE A 103 24.36 2.77 -8.18
N THR A 104 25.45 2.82 -7.43
CA THR A 104 26.73 2.29 -7.91
C THR A 104 26.67 0.76 -7.95
N GLU A 105 27.59 0.14 -8.73
CA GLU A 105 27.67 -1.32 -8.76
C GLU A 105 27.95 -1.91 -7.38
N GLU A 106 28.74 -1.24 -6.56
CA GLU A 106 29.04 -1.68 -5.21
C GLU A 106 27.82 -1.64 -4.30
N GLU A 107 27.00 -0.59 -4.43
CA GLU A 107 25.76 -0.47 -3.68
C GLU A 107 24.78 -1.56 -4.06
N LEU A 108 24.65 -1.86 -5.36
CA LEU A 108 23.79 -2.95 -5.83
C LEU A 108 24.25 -4.30 -5.32
N LYS A 109 25.57 -4.56 -5.30
CA LYS A 109 26.11 -5.80 -4.73
C LYS A 109 25.83 -5.92 -3.24
N ALA A 110 25.90 -4.82 -2.50
CA ALA A 110 25.58 -4.82 -1.08
C ALA A 110 24.11 -5.15 -0.84
N ILE A 111 23.21 -4.63 -1.66
CA ILE A 111 21.78 -4.93 -1.61
C ILE A 111 21.54 -6.41 -1.90
N ASP A 112 22.18 -6.97 -2.93
CA ASP A 112 22.06 -8.38 -3.30
C ASP A 112 22.51 -9.29 -2.16
N LYS A 113 23.59 -8.96 -1.48
CA LYS A 113 24.08 -9.73 -0.32
C LYS A 113 23.10 -9.65 0.86
N ALA A 114 22.49 -8.50 1.08
CA ALA A 114 21.54 -8.31 2.17
C ALA A 114 20.22 -9.06 1.90
N SER A 115 19.82 -9.19 0.64
CA SER A 115 18.58 -9.87 0.24
C SER A 115 18.78 -11.37 -0.01
N GLY A 116 20.00 -11.80 -0.18
CA GLY A 116 20.35 -13.19 -0.37
C GLY A 116 20.46 -13.94 0.92
#